data_61b0c09a528df6e29d88b46a8e8277a0
#
_entry.id   61b0c09a528df6e29d88b46a8e8277a0
#
_cell.length_a   1.000
_cell.length_b   1.000
_cell.length_c   1.000
_cell.angle_alpha   90.00
_cell.angle_beta   90.00
_cell.angle_gamma   90.00
#
_symmetry.space_group_name_H-M   'P 1'
#
loop_
_entity.id
_entity.type
_entity.pdbx_description
1 polymer ?
#
loop_
_entity_poly.entity_id
_entity_poly.type
_entity_poly.pdbx_seq_one_letter_code
_entity_poly.pdbx_strand_id
1 'polypeptide(L)'
;SYIGVMIDDLITKGVTEPYRMFTSRAEYRLTLRADNADQRLTELGINLDLVGSERKKIFLEKKKNISSLNNFLESKFLTPNEAKKYDIKIAMDGVKRSCLEVMGQRKVNMAKIRQIFTDIPSFSFSIEKQVVTDAHYMGYLKRQERDIKSFKKDESVIIPQNINYENLSGLSNEVKSKLISIRPKTLGQAIRIDGITPAAIIILLSHIKKLNFKA
;
A
#
# COMPACT_ATOMS: atom_id res chain seq x y z
N SER A 1 -3.53 -6.91 -8.07
CA SER A 1 -2.52 -7.68 -8.83
C SER A 1 -2.08 -6.91 -10.05
N TYR A 2 -0.93 -7.25 -10.63
CA TYR A 2 -0.47 -6.64 -11.89
C TYR A 2 -1.45 -6.89 -13.05
N ILE A 3 -2.10 -8.06 -13.08
CA ILE A 3 -3.16 -8.35 -14.06
C ILE A 3 -4.33 -7.35 -13.92
N GLY A 4 -4.72 -7.03 -12.68
CA GLY A 4 -5.76 -6.03 -12.44
C GLY A 4 -5.37 -4.65 -12.95
N VAL A 5 -4.11 -4.21 -12.74
CA VAL A 5 -3.60 -2.95 -13.28
C VAL A 5 -3.63 -2.94 -14.81
N MET A 6 -3.21 -4.04 -15.44
CA MET A 6 -3.24 -4.18 -16.89
C MET A 6 -4.67 -4.08 -17.43
N ILE A 7 -5.63 -4.78 -16.81
CA ILE A 7 -7.04 -4.73 -17.23
C ILE A 7 -7.58 -3.32 -17.08
N ASP A 8 -7.34 -2.67 -15.95
CA ASP A 8 -7.80 -1.29 -15.71
C ASP A 8 -7.23 -0.31 -16.74
N ASP A 9 -5.93 -0.39 -17.04
CA ASP A 9 -5.31 0.45 -18.09
C ASP A 9 -5.96 0.21 -19.46
N LEU A 10 -6.19 -1.05 -19.85
CA LEU A 10 -6.74 -1.38 -21.16
C LEU A 10 -8.19 -0.94 -21.33
N ILE A 11 -9.03 -1.07 -20.30
CA ILE A 11 -10.46 -0.74 -20.39
C ILE A 11 -10.76 0.73 -20.13
N THR A 12 -9.89 1.46 -19.41
CA THR A 12 -10.12 2.88 -19.06
C THR A 12 -9.39 3.84 -19.99
N LYS A 13 -8.15 3.55 -20.36
CA LYS A 13 -7.31 4.41 -21.18
C LYS A 13 -7.18 3.96 -22.63
N GLY A 14 -7.38 2.65 -22.86
CA GLY A 14 -7.07 2.03 -24.14
C GLY A 14 -5.56 2.04 -24.44
N VAL A 15 -5.20 1.62 -25.63
CA VAL A 15 -3.81 1.64 -26.11
C VAL A 15 -3.76 1.97 -27.60
N THR A 16 -2.79 2.76 -28.00
CA THR A 16 -2.48 3.07 -29.40
C THR A 16 -1.37 2.21 -29.97
N GLU A 17 -0.63 1.53 -29.11
CA GLU A 17 0.51 0.65 -29.41
C GLU A 17 0.45 -0.61 -28.52
N PRO A 18 1.23 -1.67 -28.80
CA PRO A 18 1.23 -2.89 -27.99
C PRO A 18 1.47 -2.59 -26.51
N TYR A 19 0.56 -3.08 -25.65
CA TYR A 19 0.64 -2.81 -24.21
C TYR A 19 1.87 -3.50 -23.60
N ARG A 20 2.62 -2.74 -22.81
CA ARG A 20 3.72 -3.26 -22.00
C ARG A 20 3.52 -2.92 -20.55
N MET A 21 3.51 -3.95 -19.69
CA MET A 21 3.41 -3.79 -18.24
C MET A 21 4.75 -3.38 -17.62
N PHE A 22 4.85 -2.14 -17.17
CA PHE A 22 5.95 -1.67 -16.36
C PHE A 22 5.55 -1.66 -14.88
N THR A 23 6.50 -1.94 -13.99
CA THR A 23 6.26 -1.86 -12.54
C THR A 23 5.88 -0.46 -12.07
N SER A 24 6.30 0.59 -12.82
CA SER A 24 5.92 1.98 -12.57
C SER A 24 4.43 2.27 -12.74
N ARG A 25 3.72 1.44 -13.53
CA ARG A 25 2.26 1.54 -13.69
C ARG A 25 1.48 1.05 -12.45
N ALA A 26 2.11 0.21 -11.63
CA ALA A 26 1.50 -0.25 -10.39
C ALA A 26 1.79 0.74 -9.26
N GLU A 27 0.84 1.63 -8.99
CA GLU A 27 0.94 2.70 -7.98
C GLU A 27 1.29 2.14 -6.59
N TYR A 28 0.70 1.02 -6.22
CA TYR A 28 0.91 0.37 -4.91
C TYR A 28 1.82 -0.86 -5.00
N ARG A 29 2.86 -0.81 -5.83
CA ARG A 29 3.75 -1.94 -6.11
C ARG A 29 4.42 -2.55 -4.88
N LEU A 30 4.61 -1.79 -3.79
CA LEU A 30 5.19 -2.29 -2.55
C LEU A 30 4.32 -3.37 -1.87
N THR A 31 3.01 -3.35 -2.13
CA THR A 31 2.09 -4.39 -1.67
C THR A 31 2.00 -5.56 -2.64
N LEU A 32 2.40 -5.37 -3.91
CA LEU A 32 2.24 -6.35 -5.00
C LEU A 32 3.52 -7.15 -5.24
N ARG A 33 4.15 -7.62 -4.17
CA ARG A 33 5.39 -8.41 -4.27
C ARG A 33 5.08 -9.87 -4.59
N ALA A 34 6.02 -10.54 -5.28
CA ALA A 34 5.91 -11.96 -5.59
C ALA A 34 5.99 -12.82 -4.32
N ASP A 35 6.82 -12.41 -3.34
CA ASP A 35 7.03 -13.13 -2.08
C ASP A 35 5.79 -13.18 -1.18
N ASN A 36 4.89 -12.19 -1.27
CA ASN A 36 3.67 -12.13 -0.48
C ASN A 36 2.38 -12.44 -1.25
N ALA A 37 2.49 -12.95 -2.48
CA ALA A 37 1.32 -13.18 -3.33
C ALA A 37 0.35 -14.21 -2.71
N ASP A 38 0.86 -15.25 -2.09
CA ASP A 38 0.07 -16.26 -1.40
C ASP A 38 -0.68 -15.68 -0.19
N GLN A 39 -0.03 -14.82 0.59
CA GLN A 39 -0.65 -14.16 1.74
C GLN A 39 -1.83 -13.25 1.34
N ARG A 40 -1.75 -12.63 0.15
CA ARG A 40 -2.81 -11.74 -0.36
C ARG A 40 -3.95 -12.46 -1.05
N LEU A 41 -3.68 -13.57 -1.74
CA LEU A 41 -4.61 -14.15 -2.70
C LEU A 41 -5.12 -15.53 -2.30
N THR A 42 -4.34 -16.34 -1.56
CA THR A 42 -4.72 -17.74 -1.30
C THR A 42 -5.95 -17.83 -0.38
N GLU A 43 -6.09 -16.95 0.59
CA GLU A 43 -7.27 -16.93 1.46
C GLU A 43 -8.55 -16.59 0.69
N LEU A 44 -8.47 -15.63 -0.22
CA LEU A 44 -9.56 -15.29 -1.13
C LEU A 44 -9.91 -16.49 -2.04
N GLY A 45 -8.87 -17.16 -2.58
CA GLY A 45 -9.06 -18.36 -3.38
C GLY A 45 -9.69 -19.54 -2.61
N ILE A 46 -9.37 -19.69 -1.32
CA ILE A 46 -10.00 -20.67 -0.44
C ILE A 46 -11.48 -20.36 -0.26
N ASN A 47 -11.83 -19.10 -0.03
CA ASN A 47 -13.22 -18.66 0.17
C ASN A 47 -14.08 -18.80 -1.10
N LEU A 48 -13.44 -18.87 -2.25
CA LEU A 48 -14.07 -19.08 -3.57
C LEU A 48 -13.98 -20.54 -4.06
N ASP A 49 -13.56 -21.48 -3.18
CA ASP A 49 -13.37 -22.89 -3.49
C ASP A 49 -12.43 -23.18 -4.69
N LEU A 50 -11.48 -22.24 -4.95
CA LEU A 50 -10.50 -22.36 -6.04
C LEU A 50 -9.18 -23.03 -5.61
N VAL A 51 -9.03 -23.40 -4.33
CA VAL A 51 -7.79 -23.92 -3.75
C VAL A 51 -8.03 -25.33 -3.21
N GLY A 52 -7.31 -26.31 -3.77
CA GLY A 52 -7.39 -27.70 -3.31
C GLY A 52 -6.92 -27.87 -1.85
N SER A 53 -7.35 -28.99 -1.25
CA SER A 53 -7.16 -29.28 0.19
C SER A 53 -5.70 -29.31 0.64
N GLU A 54 -4.80 -29.87 -0.16
CA GLU A 54 -3.37 -29.93 0.15
C GLU A 54 -2.74 -28.50 0.21
N ARG A 55 -2.97 -27.71 -0.83
CA ARG A 55 -2.48 -26.33 -0.87
C ARG A 55 -3.07 -25.47 0.25
N LYS A 56 -4.35 -25.67 0.58
CA LYS A 56 -5.01 -25.02 1.71
C LYS A 56 -4.31 -25.33 3.02
N LYS A 57 -4.00 -26.62 3.26
CA LYS A 57 -3.30 -27.08 4.49
C LYS A 57 -1.92 -26.41 4.61
N ILE A 58 -1.10 -26.46 3.55
CA ILE A 58 0.23 -25.86 3.50
C ILE A 58 0.17 -24.35 3.76
N PHE A 59 -0.79 -23.67 3.14
CA PHE A 59 -0.97 -22.22 3.31
C PHE A 59 -1.37 -21.84 4.73
N LEU A 60 -2.31 -22.56 5.34
CA LEU A 60 -2.77 -22.29 6.71
C LEU A 60 -1.64 -22.51 7.72
N GLU A 61 -0.83 -23.55 7.53
CA GLU A 61 0.35 -23.80 8.37
C GLU A 61 1.39 -22.67 8.22
N LYS A 62 1.70 -22.27 6.98
CA LYS A 62 2.57 -21.11 6.73
C LYS A 62 2.05 -19.86 7.39
N LYS A 63 0.76 -19.53 7.23
CA LYS A 63 0.10 -18.35 7.83
C LYS A 63 0.20 -18.38 9.35
N LYS A 64 -0.05 -19.53 9.97
CA LYS A 64 0.10 -19.73 11.42
C LYS A 64 1.53 -19.48 11.89
N ASN A 65 2.52 -20.02 11.20
CA ASN A 65 3.92 -19.88 11.57
C ASN A 65 4.41 -18.43 11.44
N ILE A 66 4.02 -17.72 10.35
CA ILE A 66 4.32 -16.29 10.17
C ILE A 66 3.69 -15.47 11.30
N SER A 67 2.42 -15.73 11.64
CA SER A 67 1.71 -15.02 12.70
C SER A 67 2.37 -15.29 14.07
N SER A 68 2.75 -16.53 14.36
CA SER A 68 3.43 -16.89 15.61
C SER A 68 4.77 -16.17 15.77
N LEU A 69 5.58 -16.12 14.70
CA LEU A 69 6.86 -15.41 14.74
C LEU A 69 6.67 -13.90 14.86
N ASN A 70 5.71 -13.31 14.15
CA ASN A 70 5.40 -11.89 14.27
C ASN A 70 4.97 -11.52 15.69
N ASN A 71 4.03 -12.26 16.28
CA ASN A 71 3.55 -12.02 17.65
C ASN A 71 4.69 -12.12 18.66
N PHE A 72 5.58 -13.11 18.48
CA PHE A 72 6.77 -13.23 19.33
C PHE A 72 7.66 -12.01 19.23
N LEU A 73 8.01 -11.58 18.01
CA LEU A 73 8.88 -10.42 17.77
C LEU A 73 8.25 -9.09 18.21
N GLU A 74 6.93 -8.97 18.12
CA GLU A 74 6.18 -7.82 18.65
C GLU A 74 6.17 -7.76 20.17
N SER A 75 6.17 -8.92 20.83
CA SER A 75 6.17 -9.00 22.31
C SER A 75 7.54 -8.70 22.95
N LYS A 76 8.63 -8.77 22.18
CA LYS A 76 10.00 -8.52 22.66
C LYS A 76 10.42 -7.10 22.32
N PHE A 77 10.92 -6.38 23.32
CA PHE A 77 11.29 -4.98 23.19
C PHE A 77 12.78 -4.78 23.48
N LEU A 78 13.37 -3.81 22.80
CA LEU A 78 14.73 -3.33 22.99
C LEU A 78 14.72 -1.87 23.37
N THR A 79 15.48 -1.52 24.40
CA THR A 79 15.83 -0.12 24.67
C THR A 79 16.95 0.36 23.75
N PRO A 80 17.11 1.67 23.52
CA PRO A 80 18.21 2.21 22.75
C PRO A 80 19.60 1.77 23.25
N ASN A 81 19.79 1.66 24.54
CA ASN A 81 21.04 1.24 25.16
C ASN A 81 21.34 -0.24 24.92
N GLU A 82 20.34 -1.10 25.00
CA GLU A 82 20.47 -2.52 24.68
C GLU A 82 20.78 -2.72 23.19
N ALA A 83 20.05 -2.04 22.30
CA ALA A 83 20.28 -2.11 20.86
C ALA A 83 21.70 -1.71 20.47
N LYS A 84 22.25 -0.66 21.12
CA LYS A 84 23.61 -0.18 20.89
C LYS A 84 24.68 -1.26 21.20
N LYS A 85 24.47 -2.10 22.21
CA LYS A 85 25.39 -3.21 22.57
C LYS A 85 25.56 -4.22 21.44
N TYR A 86 24.56 -4.35 20.55
CA TYR A 86 24.56 -5.28 19.41
C TYR A 86 24.75 -4.58 18.07
N ASP A 87 25.30 -3.35 18.08
CA ASP A 87 25.49 -2.53 16.86
C ASP A 87 24.18 -2.34 16.05
N ILE A 88 23.08 -2.13 16.76
CA ILE A 88 21.78 -1.79 16.16
C ILE A 88 21.51 -0.30 16.40
N LYS A 89 21.42 0.47 15.32
CA LYS A 89 21.25 1.92 15.37
C LYS A 89 19.78 2.28 15.46
N ILE A 90 19.31 2.67 16.63
CA ILE A 90 17.98 3.26 16.83
C ILE A 90 18.12 4.63 17.50
N ALA A 91 17.08 5.47 17.38
CA ALA A 91 17.11 6.80 17.99
C ALA A 91 17.27 6.69 19.52
N MET A 92 18.15 7.52 20.07
CA MET A 92 18.44 7.57 21.52
C MET A 92 17.42 8.46 22.26
N ASP A 93 16.14 8.18 22.05
CA ASP A 93 14.98 8.93 22.57
C ASP A 93 14.35 8.32 23.83
N GLY A 94 14.97 7.25 24.36
CA GLY A 94 14.46 6.51 25.52
C GLY A 94 13.26 5.58 25.21
N VAL A 95 12.75 5.60 24.00
CA VAL A 95 11.58 4.80 23.61
C VAL A 95 11.99 3.37 23.30
N LYS A 96 11.32 2.40 23.95
CA LYS A 96 11.46 0.98 23.63
C LYS A 96 10.82 0.67 22.28
N ARG A 97 11.48 -0.14 21.48
CA ARG A 97 10.96 -0.60 20.17
C ARG A 97 10.85 -2.11 20.14
N SER A 98 9.80 -2.62 19.51
CA SER A 98 9.67 -4.07 19.34
C SER A 98 10.76 -4.63 18.43
N CYS A 99 11.09 -5.90 18.60
CA CYS A 99 12.05 -6.57 17.73
C CYS A 99 11.61 -6.52 16.27
N LEU A 100 10.31 -6.58 15.99
CA LEU A 100 9.76 -6.48 14.65
C LEU A 100 10.04 -5.09 14.03
N GLU A 101 9.85 -4.00 14.80
CA GLU A 101 10.18 -2.65 14.35
C GLU A 101 11.69 -2.48 14.10
N VAL A 102 12.51 -3.00 14.99
CA VAL A 102 13.98 -2.94 14.86
C VAL A 102 14.44 -3.75 13.64
N MET A 103 13.80 -4.89 13.37
CA MET A 103 14.07 -5.72 12.18
C MET A 103 13.71 -5.01 10.86
N GLY A 104 12.90 -3.97 10.89
CA GLY A 104 12.66 -3.10 9.73
C GLY A 104 13.93 -2.42 9.18
N GLN A 105 15.03 -2.41 9.94
CA GLN A 105 16.32 -1.89 9.48
C GLN A 105 17.07 -2.94 8.66
N ARG A 106 17.58 -2.56 7.48
CA ARG A 106 18.25 -3.48 6.53
C ARG A 106 19.46 -4.26 7.11
N LYS A 107 20.07 -3.76 8.18
CA LYS A 107 21.25 -4.39 8.82
C LYS A 107 20.88 -5.37 9.93
N VAL A 108 19.59 -5.48 10.26
CA VAL A 108 19.11 -6.38 11.31
C VAL A 108 18.43 -7.60 10.65
N ASN A 109 18.88 -8.78 11.06
CA ASN A 109 18.37 -10.06 10.59
C ASN A 109 18.05 -10.98 11.77
N MET A 110 17.47 -12.14 11.49
CA MET A 110 17.11 -13.13 12.53
C MET A 110 18.30 -13.57 13.37
N ALA A 111 19.49 -13.70 12.77
CA ALA A 111 20.69 -14.11 13.51
C ALA A 111 21.07 -13.08 14.59
N LYS A 112 21.00 -11.78 14.28
CA LYS A 112 21.25 -10.73 15.28
C LYS A 112 20.18 -10.75 16.40
N ILE A 113 18.91 -10.93 16.05
CA ILE A 113 17.84 -10.98 17.05
C ILE A 113 17.98 -12.22 17.96
N ARG A 114 18.41 -13.37 17.41
CA ARG A 114 18.70 -14.59 18.20
C ARG A 114 19.89 -14.43 19.15
N GLN A 115 20.86 -13.58 18.85
CA GLN A 115 21.94 -13.24 19.78
C GLN A 115 21.44 -12.47 21.01
N ILE A 116 20.35 -11.72 20.86
CA ILE A 116 19.76 -10.93 21.93
C ILE A 116 18.73 -11.75 22.73
N PHE A 117 17.91 -12.51 22.01
CA PHE A 117 16.84 -13.33 22.57
C PHE A 117 17.05 -14.79 22.18
N THR A 118 17.51 -15.58 23.13
CA THR A 118 17.82 -17.02 22.93
C THR A 118 16.57 -17.90 22.94
N ASP A 119 15.45 -17.37 23.40
CA ASP A 119 14.16 -18.05 23.51
C ASP A 119 13.29 -17.99 22.25
N ILE A 120 13.82 -17.48 21.13
CA ILE A 120 13.09 -17.42 19.85
C ILE A 120 12.86 -18.84 19.33
N PRO A 121 11.59 -19.26 19.09
CA PRO A 121 11.30 -20.55 18.49
C PRO A 121 11.97 -20.71 17.12
N SER A 122 12.34 -21.94 16.77
CA SER A 122 12.89 -22.25 15.47
C SER A 122 11.78 -22.36 14.42
N PHE A 123 11.94 -21.62 13.32
CA PHE A 123 11.07 -21.70 12.16
C PHE A 123 11.88 -22.07 10.93
N SER A 124 11.22 -22.51 9.86
CA SER A 124 11.89 -22.75 8.59
C SER A 124 12.49 -21.45 8.02
N PHE A 125 13.58 -21.57 7.28
CA PHE A 125 14.24 -20.44 6.64
C PHE A 125 13.27 -19.59 5.80
N SER A 126 12.30 -20.23 5.13
CA SER A 126 11.30 -19.53 4.30
C SER A 126 10.37 -18.64 5.14
N ILE A 127 9.99 -19.08 6.34
CA ILE A 127 9.16 -18.30 7.27
C ILE A 127 9.95 -17.12 7.81
N GLU A 128 11.16 -17.36 8.30
CA GLU A 128 12.03 -16.30 8.83
C GLU A 128 12.35 -15.24 7.77
N LYS A 129 12.70 -15.69 6.56
CA LYS A 129 12.95 -14.79 5.42
C LYS A 129 11.72 -13.95 5.09
N GLN A 130 10.52 -14.53 5.11
CA GLN A 130 9.27 -13.81 4.85
C GLN A 130 9.06 -12.72 5.90
N VAL A 131 9.16 -13.05 7.20
CA VAL A 131 8.96 -12.08 8.29
C VAL A 131 9.99 -10.95 8.24
N VAL A 132 11.27 -11.25 7.98
CA VAL A 132 12.32 -10.22 7.79
C VAL A 132 11.98 -9.31 6.61
N THR A 133 11.54 -9.88 5.49
CA THR A 133 11.16 -9.11 4.31
C THR A 133 9.97 -8.21 4.62
N ASP A 134 8.93 -8.73 5.25
CA ASP A 134 7.73 -7.97 5.60
C ASP A 134 8.05 -6.85 6.60
N ALA A 135 8.92 -7.09 7.58
CA ALA A 135 9.40 -6.07 8.51
C ALA A 135 10.13 -4.92 7.79
N HIS A 136 10.98 -5.23 6.81
CA HIS A 136 11.67 -4.20 6.00
C HIS A 136 10.70 -3.29 5.23
N TYR A 137 9.55 -3.83 4.78
CA TYR A 137 8.54 -3.06 4.06
C TYR A 137 7.52 -2.39 4.97
N MET A 138 7.39 -2.80 6.24
CA MET A 138 6.34 -2.35 7.15
C MET A 138 6.24 -0.83 7.28
N GLY A 139 7.38 -0.14 7.41
CA GLY A 139 7.40 1.32 7.51
C GLY A 139 6.86 2.02 6.24
N TYR A 140 7.21 1.48 5.08
CA TYR A 140 6.73 2.00 3.78
C TYR A 140 5.24 1.70 3.58
N LEU A 141 4.79 0.48 3.96
CA LEU A 141 3.39 0.07 3.84
C LEU A 141 2.48 0.91 4.73
N LYS A 142 2.88 1.21 5.98
CA LYS A 142 2.12 2.09 6.87
C LYS A 142 1.95 3.51 6.29
N ARG A 143 2.96 4.03 5.60
CA ARG A 143 2.87 5.32 4.90
C ARG A 143 1.92 5.20 3.71
N GLN A 144 2.11 4.20 2.87
CA GLN A 144 1.27 3.95 1.70
C GLN A 144 -0.20 3.76 2.06
N GLU A 145 -0.52 3.05 3.15
CA GLU A 145 -1.91 2.91 3.61
C GLU A 145 -2.55 4.24 3.99
N ARG A 146 -1.79 5.14 4.62
CA ARG A 146 -2.28 6.50 4.92
C ARG A 146 -2.55 7.29 3.65
N ASP A 147 -1.63 7.21 2.68
CA ASP A 147 -1.77 7.88 1.40
C ASP A 147 -2.99 7.32 0.63
N ILE A 148 -3.18 6.00 0.61
CA ILE A 148 -4.36 5.33 0.01
C ILE A 148 -5.66 5.78 0.68
N LYS A 149 -5.69 5.84 2.01
CA LYS A 149 -6.90 6.28 2.74
C LYS A 149 -7.24 7.74 2.44
N SER A 150 -6.23 8.60 2.37
CA SER A 150 -6.40 10.01 1.98
C SER A 150 -6.92 10.11 0.54
N PHE A 151 -6.29 9.40 -0.39
CA PHE A 151 -6.65 9.40 -1.81
C PHE A 151 -8.08 8.87 -2.03
N LYS A 152 -8.45 7.75 -1.43
CA LYS A 152 -9.83 7.20 -1.51
C LYS A 152 -10.87 8.16 -0.95
N LYS A 153 -10.53 8.89 0.12
CA LYS A 153 -11.41 9.92 0.67
C LYS A 153 -11.62 11.05 -0.34
N ASP A 154 -10.56 11.48 -1.00
CA ASP A 154 -10.63 12.54 -2.02
C ASP A 154 -11.35 12.05 -3.28
N GLU A 155 -11.10 10.81 -3.73
CA GLU A 155 -11.82 10.20 -4.88
C GLU A 155 -13.35 10.11 -4.67
N SER A 156 -13.78 9.88 -3.44
CA SER A 156 -15.20 9.77 -3.11
C SER A 156 -15.93 11.13 -3.04
N VAL A 157 -15.22 12.24 -3.13
CA VAL A 157 -15.81 13.58 -3.11
C VAL A 157 -16.73 13.76 -4.31
N ILE A 158 -18.00 14.05 -4.02
CA ILE A 158 -19.01 14.31 -5.04
C ILE A 158 -18.79 15.68 -5.66
N ILE A 159 -18.81 15.74 -6.98
CA ILE A 159 -18.78 16.99 -7.74
C ILE A 159 -20.22 17.48 -7.87
N PRO A 160 -20.57 18.69 -7.39
CA PRO A 160 -21.91 19.24 -7.54
C PRO A 160 -22.32 19.34 -9.01
N GLN A 161 -23.55 18.93 -9.33
CA GLN A 161 -24.05 18.94 -10.73
C GLN A 161 -24.11 20.35 -11.35
N ASN A 162 -24.29 21.36 -10.50
CA ASN A 162 -24.38 22.77 -10.89
C ASN A 162 -23.01 23.47 -10.97
N ILE A 163 -21.90 22.73 -10.87
CA ILE A 163 -20.56 23.32 -10.96
C ILE A 163 -20.33 23.95 -12.35
N ASN A 164 -19.90 25.20 -12.34
CA ASN A 164 -19.51 25.87 -13.59
C ASN A 164 -18.00 25.75 -13.78
N TYR A 165 -17.59 24.85 -14.69
CA TYR A 165 -16.19 24.59 -15.00
C TYR A 165 -15.50 25.75 -15.75
N GLU A 166 -16.26 26.59 -16.48
CA GLU A 166 -15.71 27.72 -17.22
C GLU A 166 -15.10 28.77 -16.28
N ASN A 167 -15.75 28.98 -15.14
CA ASN A 167 -15.32 29.96 -14.13
C ASN A 167 -14.17 29.48 -13.24
N LEU A 168 -13.68 28.26 -13.44
CA LEU A 168 -12.53 27.74 -12.65
C LEU A 168 -11.23 28.29 -13.20
N SER A 169 -10.66 29.28 -12.50
CA SER A 169 -9.32 29.80 -12.80
C SER A 169 -8.27 28.73 -12.53
N GLY A 170 -7.24 28.66 -13.41
CA GLY A 170 -6.14 27.71 -13.29
C GLY A 170 -6.33 26.38 -14.01
N LEU A 171 -7.52 26.11 -14.59
CA LEU A 171 -7.73 24.98 -15.49
C LEU A 171 -7.45 25.40 -16.94
N SER A 172 -6.77 24.53 -17.71
CA SER A 172 -6.59 24.71 -19.15
C SER A 172 -7.92 24.56 -19.88
N ASN A 173 -8.04 25.17 -21.07
CA ASN A 173 -9.25 25.07 -21.89
C ASN A 173 -9.58 23.61 -22.26
N GLU A 174 -8.56 22.78 -22.51
CA GLU A 174 -8.73 21.36 -22.79
C GLU A 174 -9.38 20.63 -21.60
N VAL A 175 -8.86 20.85 -20.38
CA VAL A 175 -9.41 20.26 -19.15
C VAL A 175 -10.84 20.71 -18.92
N LYS A 176 -11.13 22.00 -19.11
CA LYS A 176 -12.52 22.54 -19.00
C LYS A 176 -13.46 21.86 -19.98
N SER A 177 -13.09 21.77 -21.26
CA SER A 177 -13.89 21.12 -22.29
C SER A 177 -14.20 19.65 -21.95
N LYS A 178 -13.18 18.90 -21.49
CA LYS A 178 -13.35 17.50 -21.09
C LYS A 178 -14.29 17.36 -19.88
N LEU A 179 -14.13 18.19 -18.87
CA LEU A 179 -15.01 18.18 -17.69
C LEU A 179 -16.46 18.56 -18.01
N ILE A 180 -16.66 19.51 -18.92
CA ILE A 180 -17.98 19.93 -19.39
C ILE A 180 -18.66 18.82 -20.19
N SER A 181 -17.90 18.14 -21.07
CA SER A 181 -18.43 17.07 -21.93
C SER A 181 -18.78 15.81 -21.13
N ILE A 182 -17.89 15.38 -20.21
CA ILE A 182 -18.01 14.09 -19.49
C ILE A 182 -18.89 14.23 -18.24
N ARG A 183 -18.90 15.41 -17.61
CA ARG A 183 -19.67 15.67 -16.36
C ARG A 183 -19.43 14.60 -15.28
N PRO A 184 -18.20 14.40 -14.82
CA PRO A 184 -17.89 13.37 -13.81
C PRO A 184 -18.66 13.66 -12.51
N LYS A 185 -19.21 12.59 -11.89
CA LYS A 185 -19.97 12.69 -10.64
C LYS A 185 -19.08 12.76 -9.40
N THR A 186 -17.86 12.25 -9.48
CA THR A 186 -16.88 12.22 -8.37
C THR A 186 -15.50 12.66 -8.84
N LEU A 187 -14.66 13.11 -7.91
CA LEU A 187 -13.26 13.40 -8.22
C LEU A 187 -12.53 12.17 -8.77
N GLY A 188 -12.85 10.97 -8.28
CA GLY A 188 -12.27 9.73 -8.81
C GLY A 188 -12.61 9.50 -10.28
N GLN A 189 -13.84 9.84 -10.72
CA GLN A 189 -14.18 9.81 -12.14
C GLN A 189 -13.40 10.87 -12.93
N ALA A 190 -13.26 12.07 -12.37
CA ALA A 190 -12.50 13.15 -13.02
C ALA A 190 -11.03 12.79 -13.23
N ILE A 191 -10.38 12.15 -12.24
CA ILE A 191 -8.98 11.70 -12.31
C ILE A 191 -8.74 10.70 -13.46
N ARG A 192 -9.73 9.88 -13.79
CA ARG A 192 -9.65 8.85 -14.84
C ARG A 192 -9.84 9.40 -16.27
N ILE A 193 -10.24 10.65 -16.41
CA ILE A 193 -10.37 11.28 -17.72
C ILE A 193 -8.97 11.56 -18.27
N ASP A 194 -8.71 11.07 -19.48
CA ASP A 194 -7.43 11.30 -20.13
C ASP A 194 -7.13 12.80 -20.30
N GLY A 195 -5.89 13.21 -19.98
CA GLY A 195 -5.46 14.61 -20.02
C GLY A 195 -5.82 15.46 -18.79
N ILE A 196 -6.53 14.90 -17.80
CA ILE A 196 -6.72 15.57 -16.51
C ILE A 196 -5.44 15.42 -15.67
N THR A 197 -4.87 16.55 -15.28
CA THR A 197 -3.63 16.57 -14.49
C THR A 197 -3.92 16.55 -12.97
N PRO A 198 -2.97 16.08 -12.13
CA PRO A 198 -3.10 16.18 -10.67
C PRO A 198 -3.35 17.62 -10.18
N ALA A 199 -2.73 18.62 -10.85
CA ALA A 199 -2.94 20.03 -10.54
C ALA A 199 -4.41 20.45 -10.77
N ALA A 200 -5.03 19.98 -11.85
CA ALA A 200 -6.44 20.24 -12.14
C ALA A 200 -7.36 19.66 -11.08
N ILE A 201 -7.06 18.46 -10.57
CA ILE A 201 -7.81 17.83 -9.49
C ILE A 201 -7.70 18.61 -8.18
N ILE A 202 -6.54 19.15 -7.84
CA ILE A 202 -6.35 19.98 -6.63
C ILE A 202 -7.20 21.26 -6.75
N ILE A 203 -7.24 21.89 -7.91
CA ILE A 203 -8.07 23.08 -8.16
C ILE A 203 -9.54 22.74 -7.98
N LEU A 204 -10.00 21.62 -8.57
CA LEU A 204 -11.36 21.15 -8.49
C LEU A 204 -11.78 20.86 -7.04
N LEU A 205 -10.93 20.12 -6.30
CA LEU A 205 -11.13 19.81 -4.88
C LEU A 205 -11.22 21.07 -4.03
N SER A 206 -10.32 22.03 -4.26
CA SER A 206 -10.32 23.32 -3.53
C SER A 206 -11.59 24.11 -3.79
N HIS A 207 -12.10 24.09 -5.02
CA HIS A 207 -13.34 24.77 -5.38
C HIS A 207 -14.57 24.11 -4.72
N ILE A 208 -14.65 22.79 -4.77
CA ILE A 208 -15.74 22.02 -4.13
C ILE A 208 -15.76 22.27 -2.61
N LYS A 209 -14.60 22.25 -1.97
CA LYS A 209 -14.49 22.56 -0.53
C LYS A 209 -15.00 23.97 -0.22
N LYS A 210 -14.66 24.97 -1.04
CA LYS A 210 -15.16 26.36 -0.86
C LYS A 210 -16.67 26.47 -1.03
N LEU A 211 -17.28 25.69 -1.94
CA LEU A 211 -18.73 25.65 -2.10
C LEU A 211 -19.42 25.06 -0.86
N ASN A 212 -18.89 23.96 -0.33
CA ASN A 212 -19.44 23.29 0.85
C ASN A 212 -19.27 24.11 2.16
N PHE A 213 -18.34 25.07 2.22
CA PHE A 213 -18.19 25.99 3.35
C PHE A 213 -19.14 27.21 3.26
N LYS A 214 -19.77 27.43 2.10
CA LYS A 214 -20.71 28.56 1.89
C LYS A 214 -22.17 28.14 1.95
N ALA A 215 -22.44 26.86 2.02
CA ALA A 215 -23.77 26.26 2.18
C ALA A 215 -24.00 25.85 3.64
#